data_25ff15df7f814561d76d0e727cae8385
#
_entry.id   25ff15df7f814561d76d0e727cae8385
#
_cell.length_a   1.000
_cell.length_b   1.000
_cell.length_c   1.000
_cell.angle_alpha   90.00
_cell.angle_beta   90.00
_cell.angle_gamma   90.00
#
_symmetry.space_group_name_H-M   'P 1'
#
loop_
_entity.id
_entity.type
_entity.pdbx_description
1 polymer ?
#
loop_
_entity_poly.entity_id
_entity_poly.type
_entity_poly.pdbx_seq_one_letter_code
_entity_poly.pdbx_strand_id
1 'polypeptide(L)'
;MKPKITNPITGALLLAGCISTQPAWAAPQEKLTVALYGGNWGEAFLGCVAEPFTKATGIAVAAEVGTSTTTLAKLQQQKAKPTIDVAWMDGGISELAYAAGVLDDLDPAGIPNLANVQDKALYRDAGHLFAVGSGYYSLGLTYNTQEVKQAPTSWKDLWRPEYAGAITIPSPANSAGVPFVFFLADVWGVDPANLAPLYSKLAALDTALYFDSSGAASNAFQSGEAIIGAHFSVGAWDLIDKGAPIAFTLPSEGAWATDTRLHLIKNGPNNAAARRFIDTALTKEASACLASKLYLGPAVKDVTVADDVARKLPWGVGGSIDSLKLFDWSRINARRADVTNDWNRQVTGKQ
;
A
#
# COMPACT_ATOMS: atom_id res chain seq x y z
N MET A 1 -31.05 -101.88 -24.53
CA MET A 1 -30.92 -101.15 -23.24
C MET A 1 -30.66 -99.64 -23.62
N LYS A 2 -31.55 -98.77 -23.23
CA LYS A 2 -31.59 -97.37 -23.69
C LYS A 2 -30.63 -96.51 -22.83
N PRO A 3 -29.85 -95.57 -23.43
CA PRO A 3 -29.13 -94.60 -22.66
C PRO A 3 -29.98 -93.40 -22.30
N LYS A 4 -29.74 -92.90 -21.12
CA LYS A 4 -30.39 -91.69 -20.57
C LYS A 4 -29.65 -90.42 -21.11
N ILE A 5 -30.49 -89.48 -21.59
CA ILE A 5 -30.10 -88.13 -22.02
C ILE A 5 -30.05 -87.22 -20.77
N THR A 6 -28.93 -86.62 -20.50
CA THR A 6 -28.83 -85.51 -19.50
C THR A 6 -28.62 -84.17 -20.21
N ASN A 7 -29.52 -83.20 -19.94
CA ASN A 7 -29.49 -81.84 -20.42
C ASN A 7 -28.38 -81.01 -19.74
N PRO A 8 -27.67 -80.09 -20.44
CA PRO A 8 -26.81 -79.09 -19.81
C PRO A 8 -27.61 -77.87 -19.40
N ILE A 9 -27.42 -77.49 -18.17
CA ILE A 9 -27.92 -76.21 -17.60
C ILE A 9 -26.99 -75.11 -18.06
N THR A 10 -27.56 -74.15 -18.84
CA THR A 10 -26.82 -72.93 -19.27
C THR A 10 -26.90 -71.90 -18.10
N GLY A 11 -25.77 -71.73 -17.44
CA GLY A 11 -25.59 -70.70 -16.42
C GLY A 11 -25.29 -69.36 -17.08
N ALA A 12 -26.17 -68.39 -16.96
CA ALA A 12 -25.96 -66.99 -17.36
C ALA A 12 -25.08 -66.31 -16.28
N LEU A 13 -23.86 -65.96 -16.63
CA LEU A 13 -23.00 -65.07 -15.80
C LEU A 13 -23.48 -63.63 -15.99
N LEU A 14 -24.07 -63.05 -14.96
CA LEU A 14 -24.27 -61.62 -14.82
C LEU A 14 -22.96 -60.95 -14.44
N LEU A 15 -22.30 -60.30 -15.37
CA LEU A 15 -21.18 -59.37 -15.10
C LEU A 15 -21.72 -58.08 -14.47
N ALA A 16 -21.62 -57.98 -13.16
CA ALA A 16 -21.84 -56.70 -12.43
C ALA A 16 -20.66 -55.77 -12.73
N GLY A 17 -20.85 -54.81 -13.63
CA GLY A 17 -19.89 -53.74 -13.88
C GLY A 17 -19.77 -52.81 -12.67
N CYS A 18 -18.71 -52.89 -11.88
CA CYS A 18 -18.33 -51.92 -10.90
C CYS A 18 -17.95 -50.62 -11.62
N ILE A 19 -18.90 -49.62 -11.65
CA ILE A 19 -18.58 -48.25 -12.04
C ILE A 19 -17.73 -47.68 -10.89
N SER A 20 -16.39 -47.73 -11.04
CA SER A 20 -15.48 -46.99 -10.19
C SER A 20 -15.64 -45.51 -10.45
N THR A 21 -16.39 -44.80 -9.59
CA THR A 21 -16.38 -43.33 -9.52
C THR A 21 -14.99 -42.93 -9.02
N GLN A 22 -14.10 -42.56 -9.94
CA GLN A 22 -12.86 -41.88 -9.60
C GLN A 22 -13.25 -40.54 -8.95
N PRO A 23 -12.69 -40.19 -7.77
CA PRO A 23 -12.86 -38.89 -7.24
C PRO A 23 -12.30 -37.91 -8.27
N ALA A 24 -13.14 -36.99 -8.77
CA ALA A 24 -12.68 -35.87 -9.58
C ALA A 24 -11.67 -35.10 -8.70
N TRP A 25 -10.40 -35.20 -9.01
CA TRP A 25 -9.39 -34.29 -8.45
C TRP A 25 -9.84 -32.91 -8.84
N ALA A 26 -10.23 -32.10 -7.85
CA ALA A 26 -10.51 -30.69 -8.06
C ALA A 26 -9.29 -30.10 -8.77
N ALA A 27 -9.51 -29.50 -9.95
CA ALA A 27 -8.46 -28.76 -10.64
C ALA A 27 -7.82 -27.78 -9.62
N PRO A 28 -6.50 -27.57 -9.67
CA PRO A 28 -5.87 -26.61 -8.79
C PRO A 28 -6.65 -25.29 -8.87
N GLN A 29 -7.17 -24.83 -7.74
CA GLN A 29 -7.93 -23.58 -7.71
C GLN A 29 -6.96 -22.48 -8.15
N GLU A 30 -7.32 -21.74 -9.19
CA GLU A 30 -6.52 -20.63 -9.69
C GLU A 30 -6.30 -19.64 -8.55
N LYS A 31 -5.05 -19.24 -8.31
CA LYS A 31 -4.65 -18.43 -7.16
C LYS A 31 -3.88 -17.21 -7.64
N LEU A 32 -4.36 -16.04 -7.29
CA LEU A 32 -3.70 -14.76 -7.56
C LEU A 32 -2.86 -14.33 -6.35
N THR A 33 -1.58 -14.02 -6.54
CA THR A 33 -0.72 -13.49 -5.47
C THR A 33 -0.64 -11.98 -5.57
N VAL A 34 -1.04 -11.30 -4.50
CA VAL A 34 -1.09 -9.83 -4.43
C VAL A 34 -0.19 -9.33 -3.32
N ALA A 35 0.82 -8.53 -3.65
CA ALA A 35 1.61 -7.83 -2.67
C ALA A 35 0.86 -6.60 -2.14
N LEU A 36 0.77 -6.50 -0.81
CA LEU A 36 0.02 -5.46 -0.12
C LEU A 36 0.61 -5.16 1.25
N TYR A 37 0.17 -4.06 1.88
CA TYR A 37 0.63 -3.67 3.21
C TYR A 37 -0.02 -4.52 4.31
N GLY A 38 0.59 -4.52 5.49
CA GLY A 38 0.03 -5.18 6.67
C GLY A 38 -0.95 -4.29 7.46
N GLY A 39 -1.49 -4.85 8.55
CA GLY A 39 -2.39 -4.16 9.47
C GLY A 39 -3.70 -3.72 8.80
N ASN A 40 -4.25 -2.59 9.24
CA ASN A 40 -5.52 -2.04 8.74
C ASN A 40 -5.54 -1.82 7.21
N TRP A 41 -4.40 -1.52 6.60
CA TRP A 41 -4.26 -1.42 5.14
C TRP A 41 -4.58 -2.76 4.46
N GLY A 42 -3.92 -3.83 4.93
CA GLY A 42 -4.13 -5.17 4.38
C GLY A 42 -5.56 -5.65 4.57
N GLU A 43 -6.13 -5.46 5.75
CA GLU A 43 -7.53 -5.80 6.04
C GLU A 43 -8.49 -5.08 5.10
N ALA A 44 -8.27 -3.79 4.86
CA ALA A 44 -9.12 -3.01 3.95
C ALA A 44 -8.95 -3.45 2.49
N PHE A 45 -7.73 -3.69 2.01
CA PHE A 45 -7.52 -4.17 0.64
C PHE A 45 -8.13 -5.56 0.43
N LEU A 46 -8.02 -6.45 1.41
CA LEU A 46 -8.63 -7.77 1.34
C LEU A 46 -10.17 -7.65 1.35
N GLY A 47 -10.76 -6.91 2.27
CA GLY A 47 -12.22 -6.79 2.38
C GLY A 47 -12.85 -5.99 1.25
N CYS A 48 -12.22 -4.89 0.80
CA CYS A 48 -12.80 -4.01 -0.22
C CYS A 48 -12.56 -4.48 -1.66
N VAL A 49 -11.51 -5.27 -1.91
CA VAL A 49 -11.11 -5.66 -3.27
C VAL A 49 -11.01 -7.16 -3.44
N ALA A 50 -10.22 -7.86 -2.59
CA ALA A 50 -9.93 -9.28 -2.79
C ALA A 50 -11.16 -10.17 -2.57
N GLU A 51 -11.95 -9.93 -1.53
CA GLU A 51 -13.17 -10.69 -1.28
C GLU A 51 -14.23 -10.50 -2.38
N PRO A 52 -14.57 -9.26 -2.82
CA PRO A 52 -15.44 -9.06 -3.96
C PRO A 52 -14.93 -9.71 -5.24
N PHE A 53 -13.62 -9.61 -5.53
CA PHE A 53 -12.99 -10.27 -6.66
C PHE A 53 -13.13 -11.80 -6.60
N THR A 54 -12.80 -12.41 -5.46
CA THR A 54 -12.92 -13.86 -5.26
C THR A 54 -14.37 -14.32 -5.41
N LYS A 55 -15.31 -13.56 -4.84
CA LYS A 55 -16.75 -13.85 -4.95
C LYS A 55 -17.24 -13.81 -6.41
N ALA A 56 -16.74 -12.86 -7.19
CA ALA A 56 -17.17 -12.69 -8.60
C ALA A 56 -16.49 -13.68 -9.55
N THR A 57 -15.30 -14.16 -9.22
CA THR A 57 -14.45 -14.92 -10.16
C THR A 57 -14.19 -16.36 -9.76
N GLY A 58 -14.33 -16.71 -8.50
CA GLY A 58 -13.90 -17.99 -7.92
C GLY A 58 -12.37 -18.09 -7.73
N ILE A 59 -11.59 -17.07 -8.12
CA ILE A 59 -10.14 -17.07 -8.00
C ILE A 59 -9.75 -16.64 -6.57
N ALA A 60 -8.99 -17.48 -5.87
CA ALA A 60 -8.50 -17.17 -4.55
C ALA A 60 -7.37 -16.13 -4.57
N VAL A 61 -7.39 -15.17 -3.65
CA VAL A 61 -6.32 -14.17 -3.50
C VAL A 61 -5.41 -14.57 -2.33
N ALA A 62 -4.11 -14.63 -2.59
CA ALA A 62 -3.08 -14.79 -1.58
C ALA A 62 -2.38 -13.46 -1.34
N ALA A 63 -2.40 -12.99 -0.11
CA ALA A 63 -1.68 -11.80 0.30
C ALA A 63 -0.18 -12.08 0.49
N GLU A 64 0.66 -11.28 -0.14
CA GLU A 64 2.09 -11.17 0.16
C GLU A 64 2.30 -9.86 0.93
N VAL A 65 2.40 -9.97 2.26
CA VAL A 65 2.45 -8.79 3.12
C VAL A 65 3.86 -8.20 3.17
N GLY A 66 3.98 -6.89 2.92
CA GLY A 66 5.26 -6.18 2.96
C GLY A 66 5.09 -4.66 2.98
N THR A 67 6.19 -3.94 2.83
CA THR A 67 6.23 -2.51 2.55
C THR A 67 6.51 -2.29 1.05
N SER A 68 6.29 -1.10 0.52
CA SER A 68 6.63 -0.80 -0.87
C SER A 68 8.10 -1.10 -1.19
N THR A 69 9.02 -0.80 -0.27
CA THR A 69 10.46 -1.02 -0.44
C THR A 69 10.82 -2.51 -0.42
N THR A 70 10.25 -3.30 0.49
CA THR A 70 10.48 -4.75 0.55
C THR A 70 9.85 -5.48 -0.63
N THR A 71 8.68 -5.02 -1.08
CA THR A 71 8.02 -5.53 -2.28
C THR A 71 8.89 -5.29 -3.52
N LEU A 72 9.41 -4.06 -3.71
CA LEU A 72 10.32 -3.76 -4.80
C LEU A 72 11.56 -4.67 -4.79
N ALA A 73 12.21 -4.82 -3.63
CA ALA A 73 13.38 -5.68 -3.50
C ALA A 73 13.08 -7.14 -3.88
N LYS A 74 11.93 -7.68 -3.46
CA LYS A 74 11.47 -9.02 -3.83
C LYS A 74 11.19 -9.14 -5.33
N LEU A 75 10.53 -8.16 -5.94
CA LEU A 75 10.27 -8.14 -7.39
C LEU A 75 11.56 -8.11 -8.20
N GLN A 76 12.57 -7.34 -7.77
CA GLN A 76 13.89 -7.30 -8.40
C GLN A 76 14.60 -8.65 -8.30
N GLN A 77 14.58 -9.27 -7.12
CA GLN A 77 15.18 -10.59 -6.90
C GLN A 77 14.51 -11.67 -7.75
N GLN A 78 13.20 -11.58 -7.93
CA GLN A 78 12.39 -12.56 -8.66
C GLN A 78 12.14 -12.18 -10.12
N LYS A 79 12.82 -11.17 -10.67
CA LYS A 79 12.54 -10.60 -12.00
C LYS A 79 12.44 -11.62 -13.12
N ALA A 80 13.27 -12.68 -13.09
CA ALA A 80 13.25 -13.75 -14.11
C ALA A 80 12.04 -14.69 -13.97
N LYS A 81 11.54 -14.88 -12.75
CA LYS A 81 10.42 -15.80 -12.44
C LYS A 81 9.63 -15.25 -11.25
N PRO A 82 8.79 -14.24 -11.45
CA PRO A 82 8.02 -13.65 -10.36
C PRO A 82 6.98 -14.64 -9.82
N THR A 83 6.66 -14.48 -8.53
CA THR A 83 5.59 -15.22 -7.85
C THR A 83 4.41 -14.30 -7.50
N ILE A 84 4.59 -12.99 -7.68
CA ILE A 84 3.59 -11.96 -7.44
C ILE A 84 2.95 -11.57 -8.78
N ASP A 85 1.64 -11.39 -8.80
CA ASP A 85 0.87 -11.00 -9.98
C ASP A 85 0.52 -9.51 -10.00
N VAL A 86 0.14 -8.99 -8.82
CA VAL A 86 -0.24 -7.58 -8.61
C VAL A 86 0.48 -7.05 -7.38
N ALA A 87 0.83 -5.78 -7.38
CA ALA A 87 1.39 -5.13 -6.20
C ALA A 87 0.76 -3.76 -5.94
N TRP A 88 0.46 -3.47 -4.66
CA TRP A 88 0.32 -2.11 -4.18
C TRP A 88 1.69 -1.58 -3.74
N MET A 89 2.09 -0.45 -4.31
CA MET A 89 3.29 0.29 -3.91
C MET A 89 3.02 1.79 -3.96
N ASP A 90 3.68 2.53 -3.07
CA ASP A 90 3.54 3.98 -3.01
C ASP A 90 4.26 4.69 -4.16
N GLY A 91 3.83 5.91 -4.44
CA GLY A 91 4.56 6.82 -5.29
C GLY A 91 6.03 6.95 -4.88
N GLY A 92 6.91 7.12 -5.85
CA GLY A 92 8.36 7.09 -5.67
C GLY A 92 8.95 5.68 -5.77
N ILE A 93 8.44 4.71 -5.03
CA ILE A 93 8.84 3.29 -5.19
C ILE A 93 8.26 2.71 -6.48
N SER A 94 7.08 3.14 -6.86
CA SER A 94 6.43 2.83 -8.14
C SER A 94 7.32 3.15 -9.34
N GLU A 95 7.90 4.36 -9.39
CA GLU A 95 8.82 4.78 -10.44
C GLU A 95 10.12 3.96 -10.45
N LEU A 96 10.65 3.62 -9.26
CA LEU A 96 11.82 2.73 -9.17
C LEU A 96 11.52 1.32 -9.67
N ALA A 97 10.33 0.80 -9.39
CA ALA A 97 9.90 -0.52 -9.89
C ALA A 97 9.77 -0.53 -11.41
N TYR A 98 9.23 0.56 -11.99
CA TYR A 98 9.15 0.70 -13.45
C TYR A 98 10.55 0.78 -14.08
N ALA A 99 11.42 1.64 -13.54
CA ALA A 99 12.81 1.76 -14.00
C ALA A 99 13.60 0.45 -13.86
N ALA A 100 13.29 -0.38 -12.85
CA ALA A 100 13.89 -1.71 -12.70
C ALA A 100 13.36 -2.73 -13.72
N GLY A 101 12.32 -2.40 -14.49
CA GLY A 101 11.71 -3.24 -15.52
C GLY A 101 11.02 -4.48 -14.95
N VAL A 102 10.40 -4.34 -13.76
CA VAL A 102 9.61 -5.39 -13.10
C VAL A 102 8.11 -5.20 -13.22
N LEU A 103 7.67 -4.09 -13.82
CA LEU A 103 6.26 -3.78 -14.09
C LEU A 103 5.94 -3.98 -15.56
N ASP A 104 4.68 -4.34 -15.82
CA ASP A 104 4.08 -4.39 -17.15
C ASP A 104 3.13 -3.21 -17.36
N ASP A 105 2.82 -2.88 -18.60
CA ASP A 105 1.90 -1.81 -18.92
C ASP A 105 0.45 -2.20 -18.62
N LEU A 106 -0.31 -1.23 -18.13
CA LEU A 106 -1.75 -1.33 -17.95
C LEU A 106 -2.46 -0.97 -19.26
N ASP A 107 -3.23 -1.91 -19.75
CA ASP A 107 -3.96 -1.78 -21.01
C ASP A 107 -5.47 -1.59 -20.74
N PRO A 108 -6.10 -0.49 -21.21
CA PRO A 108 -7.54 -0.28 -21.08
C PRO A 108 -8.40 -1.40 -21.65
N ALA A 109 -7.94 -2.13 -22.67
CA ALA A 109 -8.66 -3.27 -23.22
C ALA A 109 -8.81 -4.42 -22.21
N GLY A 110 -7.81 -4.59 -21.30
CA GLY A 110 -7.85 -5.58 -20.24
C GLY A 110 -8.31 -5.05 -18.89
N ILE A 111 -8.43 -3.71 -18.73
CA ILE A 111 -8.79 -3.03 -17.49
C ILE A 111 -9.74 -1.85 -17.82
N PRO A 112 -11.01 -2.13 -18.14
CA PRO A 112 -11.98 -1.10 -18.58
C PRO A 112 -12.18 0.05 -17.60
N ASN A 113 -12.11 -0.21 -16.30
CA ASN A 113 -12.29 0.81 -15.25
C ASN A 113 -11.17 1.87 -15.19
N LEU A 114 -10.07 1.71 -15.95
CA LEU A 114 -9.10 2.80 -16.16
C LEU A 114 -9.74 4.07 -16.70
N ALA A 115 -10.82 3.97 -17.49
CA ALA A 115 -11.58 5.11 -18.00
C ALA A 115 -12.24 5.95 -16.88
N ASN A 116 -12.52 5.33 -15.74
CA ASN A 116 -13.13 5.96 -14.59
C ASN A 116 -12.12 6.61 -13.64
N VAL A 117 -10.82 6.44 -13.87
CA VAL A 117 -9.77 6.98 -13.03
C VAL A 117 -9.48 8.45 -13.40
N GLN A 118 -9.20 9.28 -12.41
CA GLN A 118 -8.78 10.67 -12.61
C GLN A 118 -7.42 10.71 -13.32
N ASP A 119 -7.24 11.63 -14.26
CA ASP A 119 -6.05 11.68 -15.11
C ASP A 119 -4.73 11.80 -14.32
N LYS A 120 -4.76 12.52 -13.18
CA LYS A 120 -3.61 12.65 -12.28
C LYS A 120 -3.23 11.35 -11.56
N ALA A 121 -4.12 10.36 -11.55
CA ALA A 121 -3.88 9.04 -10.96
C ALA A 121 -3.48 7.98 -12.01
N LEU A 122 -3.24 8.38 -13.25
CA LEU A 122 -2.74 7.55 -14.33
C LEU A 122 -1.24 7.86 -14.55
N TYR A 123 -0.37 6.98 -14.08
CA TYR A 123 1.09 7.22 -14.07
C TYR A 123 1.74 6.68 -15.33
N ARG A 124 2.33 7.59 -16.12
CA ARG A 124 2.94 7.27 -17.40
C ARG A 124 4.40 7.70 -17.45
N ASP A 125 5.20 6.91 -18.17
CA ASP A 125 6.54 7.28 -18.61
C ASP A 125 6.66 6.98 -20.10
N ALA A 126 7.16 7.94 -20.88
CA ALA A 126 7.29 7.83 -22.35
C ALA A 126 6.03 7.27 -23.07
N GLY A 127 4.84 7.57 -22.55
CA GLY A 127 3.55 7.08 -23.07
C GLY A 127 3.08 5.73 -22.51
N HIS A 128 3.91 5.00 -21.79
CA HIS A 128 3.59 3.73 -21.14
C HIS A 128 2.86 3.96 -19.82
N LEU A 129 1.66 3.41 -19.65
CA LEU A 129 0.90 3.46 -18.40
C LEU A 129 1.37 2.34 -17.47
N PHE A 130 2.29 2.63 -16.55
CA PHE A 130 2.92 1.62 -15.70
C PHE A 130 2.26 1.44 -14.32
N ALA A 131 1.40 2.38 -13.91
CA ALA A 131 0.71 2.31 -12.64
C ALA A 131 -0.58 3.12 -12.65
N VAL A 132 -1.51 2.75 -11.76
CA VAL A 132 -2.74 3.47 -11.51
C VAL A 132 -2.93 3.70 -10.02
N GLY A 133 -3.27 4.94 -9.62
CA GLY A 133 -3.59 5.28 -8.24
C GLY A 133 -4.85 4.56 -7.76
N SER A 134 -4.81 4.01 -6.57
CA SER A 134 -5.99 3.45 -5.90
C SER A 134 -6.52 4.38 -4.80
N GLY A 135 -5.70 5.29 -4.28
CA GLY A 135 -6.12 6.29 -3.33
C GLY A 135 -4.98 7.14 -2.80
N TYR A 136 -5.34 8.34 -2.35
CA TYR A 136 -4.42 9.36 -1.83
C TYR A 136 -4.48 9.44 -0.31
N TYR A 137 -3.35 9.76 0.32
CA TYR A 137 -3.25 9.99 1.76
C TYR A 137 -2.14 11.01 2.04
N SER A 138 -2.07 11.51 3.28
CA SER A 138 -1.10 12.52 3.68
C SER A 138 -0.23 12.03 4.82
N LEU A 139 0.94 12.64 4.98
CA LEU A 139 1.77 12.56 6.18
C LEU A 139 1.59 13.86 6.96
N GLY A 140 1.14 13.77 8.20
CA GLY A 140 0.94 14.91 9.08
C GLY A 140 1.55 14.69 10.46
N LEU A 141 1.34 15.64 11.37
CA LEU A 141 1.72 15.48 12.76
C LEU A 141 0.62 14.75 13.54
N THR A 142 1.03 13.71 14.23
CA THR A 142 0.20 12.94 15.16
C THR A 142 0.74 13.14 16.55
N TYR A 143 -0.15 13.31 17.54
CA TYR A 143 0.26 13.55 18.92
C TYR A 143 -0.74 12.97 19.92
N ASN A 144 -0.22 12.59 21.10
CA ASN A 144 -1.03 12.15 22.23
C ASN A 144 -1.64 13.37 22.93
N THR A 145 -2.96 13.45 22.99
CA THR A 145 -3.69 14.62 23.56
C THR A 145 -3.62 14.70 25.09
N GLN A 146 -3.23 13.63 25.76
CA GLN A 146 -3.03 13.61 27.21
C GLN A 146 -1.64 14.12 27.60
N GLU A 147 -0.62 13.90 26.76
CA GLU A 147 0.76 14.30 27.02
C GLU A 147 1.09 15.66 26.39
N VAL A 148 0.67 15.89 25.15
CA VAL A 148 0.91 17.13 24.41
C VAL A 148 -0.23 18.13 24.69
N LYS A 149 0.02 19.09 25.57
CA LYS A 149 -1.01 20.04 26.07
C LYS A 149 -1.47 21.05 25.04
N GLN A 150 -0.64 21.39 24.08
CA GLN A 150 -0.96 22.32 23.00
C GLN A 150 -0.77 21.60 21.66
N ALA A 151 -1.82 21.59 20.83
CA ALA A 151 -1.74 21.04 19.51
C ALA A 151 -0.55 21.64 18.74
N PRO A 152 0.33 20.81 18.13
CA PRO A 152 1.43 21.33 17.33
C PRO A 152 0.90 22.04 16.09
N THR A 153 1.50 23.17 15.75
CA THR A 153 1.12 24.01 14.61
C THR A 153 2.18 24.09 13.51
N SER A 154 3.38 23.61 13.82
CA SER A 154 4.54 23.60 12.94
C SER A 154 5.28 22.27 13.03
N TRP A 155 5.85 21.83 11.90
CA TRP A 155 6.80 20.69 11.92
C TRP A 155 8.01 20.96 12.80
N LYS A 156 8.38 22.23 13.03
CA LYS A 156 9.47 22.64 13.92
C LYS A 156 9.17 22.38 15.38
N ASP A 157 7.91 22.19 15.74
CA ASP A 157 7.50 21.81 17.11
C ASP A 157 8.09 20.47 17.56
N LEU A 158 8.47 19.58 16.61
CA LEU A 158 9.17 18.33 16.96
C LEU A 158 10.51 18.57 17.70
N TRP A 159 11.15 19.72 17.54
CA TRP A 159 12.42 20.07 18.20
C TRP A 159 12.24 20.75 19.56
N ARG A 160 11.02 20.80 20.10
CA ARG A 160 10.78 21.35 21.45
C ARG A 160 11.34 20.38 22.50
N PRO A 161 12.07 20.90 23.52
CA PRO A 161 12.76 20.06 24.52
C PRO A 161 11.83 19.12 25.29
N GLU A 162 10.56 19.53 25.48
CA GLU A 162 9.55 18.72 26.19
C GLU A 162 9.18 17.40 25.49
N TYR A 163 9.54 17.23 24.20
CA TYR A 163 9.26 16.01 23.42
C TYR A 163 10.49 15.12 23.25
N ALA A 164 11.63 15.52 23.77
CA ALA A 164 12.89 14.76 23.65
C ALA A 164 12.71 13.31 24.13
N GLY A 165 13.18 12.35 23.34
CA GLY A 165 13.08 10.92 23.63
C GLY A 165 11.70 10.29 23.39
N ALA A 166 10.72 11.08 22.90
CA ALA A 166 9.34 10.58 22.65
C ALA A 166 8.79 10.94 21.25
N ILE A 167 9.69 11.09 20.30
CA ILE A 167 9.37 11.51 18.94
C ILE A 167 9.47 10.32 17.98
N THR A 168 8.59 10.23 16.97
CA THR A 168 8.73 9.27 15.88
C THR A 168 8.66 9.96 14.51
N ILE A 169 9.57 9.57 13.62
CA ILE A 169 9.63 10.04 12.22
C ILE A 169 10.00 8.87 11.28
N PRO A 170 9.68 8.96 9.97
CA PRO A 170 10.03 7.88 9.05
C PRO A 170 11.53 7.76 8.81
N SER A 171 12.05 6.52 8.79
CA SER A 171 13.40 6.21 8.34
C SER A 171 13.47 6.17 6.80
N PRO A 172 14.65 6.26 6.17
CA PRO A 172 14.80 6.05 4.72
C PRO A 172 14.38 4.66 4.21
N ALA A 173 14.25 3.67 5.09
CA ALA A 173 13.72 2.35 4.74
C ALA A 173 12.20 2.39 4.46
N ASN A 174 11.50 3.38 5.03
CA ASN A 174 10.11 3.66 4.69
C ASN A 174 10.01 4.41 3.36
N SER A 175 8.92 4.20 2.59
CA SER A 175 8.66 4.95 1.34
C SER A 175 8.63 6.47 1.56
N ALA A 176 8.15 6.91 2.74
CA ALA A 176 8.07 8.30 3.13
C ALA A 176 9.41 8.92 3.59
N GLY A 177 10.41 8.14 4.00
CA GLY A 177 11.58 8.67 4.68
C GLY A 177 12.41 9.64 3.85
N VAL A 178 12.80 9.24 2.65
CA VAL A 178 13.57 10.14 1.77
C VAL A 178 12.76 11.38 1.36
N PRO A 179 11.48 11.29 0.90
CA PRO A 179 10.69 12.48 0.63
C PRO A 179 10.48 13.36 1.87
N PHE A 180 10.40 12.79 3.07
CA PHE A 180 10.30 13.56 4.32
C PHE A 180 11.55 14.41 4.58
N VAL A 181 12.74 13.93 4.24
CA VAL A 181 13.98 14.73 4.31
C VAL A 181 13.89 15.95 3.40
N PHE A 182 13.44 15.80 2.16
CA PHE A 182 13.24 16.94 1.24
C PHE A 182 12.15 17.88 1.72
N PHE A 183 11.05 17.35 2.24
CA PHE A 183 9.99 18.16 2.83
C PHE A 183 10.50 18.99 4.02
N LEU A 184 11.25 18.39 4.93
CA LEU A 184 11.85 19.11 6.05
C LEU A 184 12.90 20.14 5.59
N ALA A 185 13.62 19.88 4.49
CA ALA A 185 14.51 20.89 3.91
C ALA A 185 13.73 22.16 3.54
N ASP A 186 12.57 22.02 2.90
CA ASP A 186 11.69 23.15 2.57
C ASP A 186 11.18 23.85 3.84
N VAL A 187 10.74 23.09 4.86
CA VAL A 187 10.28 23.64 6.16
C VAL A 187 11.35 24.47 6.86
N TRP A 188 12.62 24.05 6.76
CA TRP A 188 13.76 24.74 7.39
C TRP A 188 14.46 25.74 6.48
N GLY A 189 14.02 25.89 5.21
CA GLY A 189 14.68 26.75 4.23
C GLY A 189 16.11 26.26 3.88
N VAL A 190 16.34 24.95 3.91
CA VAL A 190 17.62 24.33 3.58
C VAL A 190 17.64 24.02 2.08
N ASP A 191 18.75 24.38 1.42
CA ASP A 191 18.94 24.06 0.00
C ASP A 191 18.92 22.54 -0.20
N PRO A 192 17.99 21.99 -1.00
CA PRO A 192 17.94 20.56 -1.28
C PRO A 192 19.17 20.02 -2.02
N ALA A 193 20.01 20.87 -2.59
CA ALA A 193 21.30 20.48 -3.13
C ALA A 193 22.37 20.21 -2.04
N ASN A 194 22.19 20.83 -0.85
CA ASN A 194 23.09 20.66 0.29
C ASN A 194 22.29 20.39 1.57
N LEU A 195 21.98 19.14 1.86
CA LEU A 195 21.20 18.70 3.01
C LEU A 195 21.99 18.60 4.33
N ALA A 196 23.29 18.85 4.35
CA ALA A 196 24.12 18.72 5.55
C ALA A 196 23.60 19.54 6.77
N PRO A 197 23.10 20.81 6.61
CA PRO A 197 22.51 21.54 7.71
C PRO A 197 21.24 20.86 8.30
N LEU A 198 20.45 20.19 7.45
CA LEU A 198 19.27 19.46 7.90
C LEU A 198 19.65 18.17 8.64
N TYR A 199 20.64 17.41 8.16
CA TYR A 199 21.11 16.23 8.87
C TYR A 199 21.63 16.56 10.26
N SER A 200 22.29 17.70 10.42
CA SER A 200 22.71 18.18 11.75
C SER A 200 21.52 18.45 12.68
N LYS A 201 20.41 18.97 12.14
CA LYS A 201 19.16 19.16 12.92
C LYS A 201 18.51 17.82 13.26
N LEU A 202 18.44 16.90 12.31
CA LEU A 202 17.87 15.57 12.51
C LEU A 202 18.67 14.74 13.51
N ALA A 203 20.01 14.86 13.48
CA ALA A 203 20.88 14.20 14.47
C ALA A 203 20.73 14.78 15.89
N ALA A 204 20.29 16.03 15.99
CA ALA A 204 19.98 16.66 17.28
C ALA A 204 18.54 16.42 17.76
N LEU A 205 17.71 15.79 16.93
CA LEU A 205 16.36 15.39 17.29
C LEU A 205 16.45 14.09 18.12
N ASP A 206 16.13 14.19 19.41
CA ASP A 206 16.09 13.03 20.29
C ASP A 206 14.85 12.19 19.98
N THR A 207 15.03 11.20 19.12
CA THR A 207 13.97 10.41 18.47
C THR A 207 13.86 9.05 19.14
N ALA A 208 12.67 8.70 19.66
CA ALA A 208 12.41 7.37 20.22
C ALA A 208 12.42 6.29 19.13
N LEU A 209 11.82 6.58 17.96
CA LEU A 209 11.70 5.61 16.87
C LEU A 209 11.85 6.25 15.50
N TYR A 210 12.75 5.72 14.70
CA TYR A 210 12.74 5.89 13.24
C TYR A 210 11.95 4.74 12.61
N PHE A 211 10.68 4.98 12.27
CA PHE A 211 9.82 3.88 11.77
C PHE A 211 10.11 3.53 10.31
N ASP A 212 10.05 2.24 10.00
CA ASP A 212 10.16 1.67 8.67
C ASP A 212 8.81 1.23 8.08
N SER A 213 7.76 1.14 8.89
CA SER A 213 6.40 0.81 8.48
C SER A 213 5.36 1.64 9.22
N SER A 214 4.17 1.82 8.61
CA SER A 214 3.03 2.49 9.26
C SER A 214 2.62 1.80 10.56
N GLY A 215 2.69 0.45 10.59
CA GLY A 215 2.39 -0.33 11.78
C GLY A 215 3.35 -0.06 12.94
N ALA A 216 4.65 0.10 12.65
CA ALA A 216 5.64 0.45 13.68
C ALA A 216 5.34 1.83 14.31
N ALA A 217 5.00 2.83 13.47
CA ALA A 217 4.58 4.14 13.97
C ALA A 217 3.31 4.06 14.84
N SER A 218 2.29 3.33 14.37
CA SER A 218 1.05 3.12 15.15
C SER A 218 1.33 2.46 16.51
N ASN A 219 2.19 1.44 16.54
CA ASN A 219 2.57 0.76 17.78
C ASN A 219 3.29 1.68 18.74
N ALA A 220 4.20 2.55 18.26
CA ALA A 220 4.90 3.51 19.10
C ALA A 220 3.94 4.51 19.78
N PHE A 221 2.91 4.99 19.06
CA PHE A 221 1.87 5.82 19.67
C PHE A 221 0.98 5.06 20.65
N GLN A 222 0.63 3.81 20.36
CA GLN A 222 -0.20 2.97 21.24
C GLN A 222 0.51 2.58 22.54
N SER A 223 1.81 2.31 22.46
CA SER A 223 2.63 1.95 23.64
C SER A 223 3.04 3.17 24.49
N GLY A 224 2.89 4.39 23.97
CA GLY A 224 3.40 5.61 24.59
C GLY A 224 4.91 5.81 24.42
N GLU A 225 5.59 5.01 23.60
CA GLU A 225 6.99 5.21 23.21
C GLU A 225 7.15 6.53 22.43
N ALA A 226 6.16 6.87 21.59
CA ALA A 226 6.07 8.17 20.94
C ALA A 226 4.82 8.92 21.41
N ILE A 227 5.00 10.18 21.81
CA ILE A 227 3.89 11.08 22.14
C ILE A 227 3.60 12.10 21.04
N ILE A 228 4.54 12.31 20.11
CA ILE A 228 4.41 13.21 18.97
C ILE A 228 5.28 12.70 17.81
N GLY A 229 4.86 12.97 16.58
CA GLY A 229 5.70 12.64 15.44
C GLY A 229 4.96 12.68 14.11
N ALA A 230 5.69 12.32 13.07
CA ALA A 230 5.10 12.12 11.75
C ALA A 230 4.32 10.80 11.71
N HIS A 231 3.12 10.83 11.15
CA HIS A 231 2.38 9.60 10.84
C HIS A 231 1.52 9.79 9.59
N PHE A 232 1.25 8.68 8.93
CA PHE A 232 0.30 8.68 7.83
C PHE A 232 -1.12 8.91 8.35
N SER A 233 -1.90 9.73 7.65
CA SER A 233 -3.29 10.03 8.00
C SER A 233 -4.12 8.77 8.25
N VAL A 234 -3.93 7.73 7.44
CA VAL A 234 -4.59 6.43 7.57
C VAL A 234 -4.33 5.78 8.94
N GLY A 235 -3.07 5.74 9.37
CA GLY A 235 -2.72 5.17 10.68
C GLY A 235 -3.19 6.03 11.85
N ALA A 236 -3.10 7.35 11.72
CA ALA A 236 -3.56 8.27 12.75
C ALA A 236 -5.09 8.19 12.95
N TRP A 237 -5.87 8.18 11.86
CA TRP A 237 -7.33 8.03 11.96
C TRP A 237 -7.74 6.66 12.51
N ASP A 238 -7.04 5.58 12.14
CA ASP A 238 -7.28 4.25 12.71
C ASP A 238 -7.10 4.23 14.24
N LEU A 239 -6.06 4.89 14.74
CA LEU A 239 -5.82 5.03 16.18
C LEU A 239 -6.94 5.84 16.87
N ILE A 240 -7.35 6.94 16.26
CA ILE A 240 -8.42 7.81 16.79
C ILE A 240 -9.76 7.05 16.82
N ASP A 241 -10.10 6.33 15.77
CA ASP A 241 -11.35 5.55 15.69
C ASP A 241 -11.38 4.38 16.67
N LYS A 242 -10.22 3.85 17.06
CA LYS A 242 -10.06 2.85 18.13
C LYS A 242 -10.09 3.45 19.55
N GLY A 243 -10.30 4.77 19.66
CA GLY A 243 -10.41 5.47 20.95
C GLY A 243 -9.07 5.78 21.61
N ALA A 244 -7.96 5.70 20.91
CA ALA A 244 -6.68 6.14 21.44
C ALA A 244 -6.70 7.68 21.69
N PRO A 245 -6.02 8.19 22.72
CA PRO A 245 -5.95 9.61 23.01
C PRO A 245 -5.02 10.33 22.02
N ILE A 246 -5.27 10.19 20.73
CA ILE A 246 -4.46 10.68 19.62
C ILE A 246 -5.23 11.75 18.85
N ALA A 247 -4.52 12.75 18.37
CA ALA A 247 -5.01 13.69 17.37
C ALA A 247 -4.04 13.77 16.20
N PHE A 248 -4.61 14.12 15.05
CA PHE A 248 -3.88 14.31 13.80
C PHE A 248 -4.07 15.75 13.32
N THR A 249 -2.99 16.40 12.92
CA THR A 249 -3.03 17.78 12.41
C THR A 249 -2.11 17.95 11.21
N LEU A 250 -2.49 18.89 10.35
CA LEU A 250 -1.67 19.37 9.24
C LEU A 250 -1.05 20.70 9.68
N PRO A 251 0.28 20.78 9.88
CA PRO A 251 0.95 22.01 10.29
C PRO A 251 0.84 23.15 9.29
N SER A 252 1.18 24.36 9.72
CA SER A 252 1.10 25.59 8.91
C SER A 252 1.95 25.56 7.63
N GLU A 253 3.05 24.83 7.64
CA GLU A 253 3.90 24.60 6.45
C GLU A 253 3.25 23.61 5.46
N GLY A 254 2.12 23.05 5.86
CA GLY A 254 1.40 22.03 5.13
C GLY A 254 1.88 20.63 5.44
N ALA A 255 1.28 19.68 4.72
CA ALA A 255 1.70 18.27 4.69
C ALA A 255 1.86 17.87 3.24
N TRP A 256 2.74 16.91 3.00
CA TRP A 256 2.78 16.34 1.67
C TRP A 256 1.77 15.19 1.56
N ALA A 257 1.25 15.03 0.37
CA ALA A 257 0.39 13.94 0.03
C ALA A 257 1.13 12.96 -0.89
N THR A 258 0.76 11.71 -0.77
CA THR A 258 1.21 10.64 -1.65
C THR A 258 0.03 9.75 -1.99
N ASP A 259 0.27 8.72 -2.73
CA ASP A 259 -0.74 7.77 -3.14
C ASP A 259 -0.22 6.34 -3.08
N THR A 260 -1.14 5.42 -2.91
CA THR A 260 -0.88 4.00 -3.14
C THR A 260 -1.36 3.64 -4.54
N ARG A 261 -0.57 2.86 -5.25
CA ARG A 261 -0.77 2.53 -6.66
C ARG A 261 -0.81 1.04 -6.88
N LEU A 262 -1.61 0.64 -7.84
CA LEU A 262 -1.70 -0.72 -8.36
C LEU A 262 -0.76 -0.90 -9.55
N HIS A 263 -0.10 -2.04 -9.57
CA HIS A 263 0.86 -2.43 -10.61
C HIS A 263 0.62 -3.85 -11.08
N LEU A 264 0.67 -4.04 -12.38
CA LEU A 264 0.74 -5.35 -13.01
C LEU A 264 2.20 -5.80 -13.04
N ILE A 265 2.49 -6.98 -12.49
CA ILE A 265 3.86 -7.46 -12.44
C ILE A 265 4.23 -8.12 -13.77
N LYS A 266 5.36 -7.69 -14.31
CA LYS A 266 5.88 -8.20 -15.60
C LYS A 266 6.20 -9.67 -15.47
N ASN A 267 5.69 -10.48 -16.41
CA ASN A 267 5.80 -11.94 -16.40
C ASN A 267 5.17 -12.60 -15.16
N GLY A 268 4.23 -11.94 -14.49
CA GLY A 268 3.44 -12.54 -13.41
C GLY A 268 2.71 -13.79 -13.91
N PRO A 269 2.60 -14.84 -13.07
CA PRO A 269 2.09 -16.14 -13.52
C PRO A 269 0.61 -16.10 -13.97
N ASN A 270 -0.19 -15.16 -13.48
CA ASN A 270 -1.65 -15.11 -13.71
C ASN A 270 -2.10 -13.75 -14.29
N ASN A 271 -1.48 -13.30 -15.38
CA ASN A 271 -1.68 -11.97 -15.97
C ASN A 271 -3.15 -11.62 -16.24
N ALA A 272 -3.95 -12.54 -16.78
CA ALA A 272 -5.36 -12.30 -17.05
C ALA A 272 -6.18 -12.07 -15.77
N ALA A 273 -5.95 -12.87 -14.73
CA ALA A 273 -6.56 -12.70 -13.41
C ALA A 273 -6.10 -11.39 -12.75
N ALA A 274 -4.81 -11.03 -12.89
CA ALA A 274 -4.24 -9.80 -12.38
C ALA A 274 -4.90 -8.55 -12.96
N ARG A 275 -5.14 -8.52 -14.27
CA ARG A 275 -5.87 -7.41 -14.93
C ARG A 275 -7.30 -7.30 -14.42
N ARG A 276 -8.02 -8.39 -14.26
CA ARG A 276 -9.36 -8.41 -13.68
C ARG A 276 -9.37 -7.95 -12.22
N PHE A 277 -8.35 -8.30 -11.45
CA PHE A 277 -8.19 -7.84 -10.07
C PHE A 277 -7.99 -6.32 -10.00
N ILE A 278 -7.10 -5.78 -10.83
CA ILE A 278 -6.88 -4.33 -10.94
C ILE A 278 -8.18 -3.64 -11.37
N ASP A 279 -8.90 -4.20 -12.33
CA ASP A 279 -10.20 -3.66 -12.79
C ASP A 279 -11.22 -3.62 -11.64
N THR A 280 -11.31 -4.69 -10.83
CA THR A 280 -12.16 -4.72 -9.62
C THR A 280 -11.77 -3.65 -8.61
N ALA A 281 -10.47 -3.42 -8.38
CA ALA A 281 -9.98 -2.41 -7.45
C ALA A 281 -10.32 -0.97 -7.89
N LEU A 282 -10.58 -0.75 -9.17
CA LEU A 282 -10.91 0.55 -9.77
C LEU A 282 -12.43 0.77 -9.91
N THR A 283 -13.26 -0.07 -9.32
CA THR A 283 -14.71 0.18 -9.25
C THR A 283 -15.02 1.29 -8.24
N LYS A 284 -16.14 1.98 -8.42
CA LYS A 284 -16.61 3.01 -7.47
C LYS A 284 -16.86 2.42 -6.09
N GLU A 285 -17.38 1.20 -6.03
CA GLU A 285 -17.66 0.46 -4.79
C GLU A 285 -16.39 0.14 -4.02
N ALA A 286 -15.35 -0.38 -4.68
CA ALA A 286 -14.06 -0.64 -4.06
C ALA A 286 -13.42 0.66 -3.56
N SER A 287 -13.45 1.72 -4.37
CA SER A 287 -12.90 3.03 -4.02
C SER A 287 -13.64 3.68 -2.85
N ALA A 288 -14.98 3.62 -2.82
CA ALA A 288 -15.78 4.11 -1.69
C ALA A 288 -15.53 3.30 -0.41
N CYS A 289 -15.39 1.98 -0.53
CA CYS A 289 -15.04 1.10 0.58
C CYS A 289 -13.65 1.47 1.16
N LEU A 290 -12.64 1.63 0.32
CA LEU A 290 -11.29 2.03 0.75
C LEU A 290 -11.29 3.43 1.38
N ALA A 291 -12.03 4.38 0.82
CA ALA A 291 -12.20 5.70 1.41
C ALA A 291 -12.84 5.63 2.81
N SER A 292 -13.84 4.76 2.99
CA SER A 292 -14.52 4.60 4.28
C SER A 292 -13.69 3.84 5.32
N LYS A 293 -12.81 2.92 4.90
CA LYS A 293 -11.99 2.09 5.81
C LYS A 293 -10.64 2.70 6.14
N LEU A 294 -10.06 3.45 5.19
CA LEU A 294 -8.70 3.98 5.29
C LEU A 294 -8.63 5.51 5.16
N TYR A 295 -9.76 6.17 4.93
CA TYR A 295 -9.78 7.61 4.63
C TYR A 295 -8.91 8.00 3.45
N LEU A 296 -8.78 7.10 2.47
CA LEU A 296 -8.09 7.37 1.21
C LEU A 296 -8.92 8.31 0.36
N GLY A 297 -8.29 9.36 -0.13
CA GLY A 297 -8.89 10.20 -1.15
C GLY A 297 -9.08 9.41 -2.46
N PRO A 298 -10.31 9.28 -2.99
CA PRO A 298 -10.58 8.47 -4.17
C PRO A 298 -9.79 8.89 -5.41
N ALA A 299 -9.11 7.95 -6.07
CA ALA A 299 -8.51 8.13 -7.38
C ALA A 299 -9.52 7.90 -8.53
N VAL A 300 -10.63 7.24 -8.23
CA VAL A 300 -11.75 7.01 -9.15
C VAL A 300 -12.68 8.21 -9.16
N LYS A 301 -13.19 8.59 -10.33
CA LYS A 301 -14.13 9.71 -10.53
C LYS A 301 -15.49 9.42 -9.89
N ASP A 302 -16.18 10.46 -9.46
CA ASP A 302 -17.57 10.43 -8.98
C ASP A 302 -17.83 9.42 -7.85
N VAL A 303 -16.86 9.24 -6.96
CA VAL A 303 -17.02 8.45 -5.74
C VAL A 303 -17.65 9.31 -4.66
N THR A 304 -18.77 8.84 -4.12
CA THR A 304 -19.45 9.50 -3.00
C THR A 304 -19.10 8.79 -1.70
N VAL A 305 -18.80 9.57 -0.67
CA VAL A 305 -18.54 9.10 0.70
C VAL A 305 -19.39 9.90 1.68
N ALA A 306 -19.61 9.36 2.89
CA ALA A 306 -20.32 10.06 3.95
C ALA A 306 -19.53 11.29 4.45
N ASP A 307 -20.21 12.31 4.97
CA ASP A 307 -19.60 13.57 5.37
C ASP A 307 -18.53 13.43 6.46
N ASP A 308 -18.67 12.49 7.38
CA ASP A 308 -17.69 12.18 8.41
C ASP A 308 -16.40 11.59 7.83
N VAL A 309 -16.52 10.75 6.79
CA VAL A 309 -15.39 10.25 6.00
C VAL A 309 -14.75 11.39 5.20
N ALA A 310 -15.58 12.21 4.52
CA ALA A 310 -15.09 13.31 3.68
C ALA A 310 -14.20 14.29 4.46
N ARG A 311 -14.52 14.56 5.74
CA ARG A 311 -13.70 15.42 6.61
C ARG A 311 -12.30 14.88 6.91
N LYS A 312 -12.12 13.56 6.82
CA LYS A 312 -10.85 12.87 7.11
C LYS A 312 -10.01 12.59 5.85
N LEU A 313 -10.57 12.85 4.66
CA LEU A 313 -9.83 12.72 3.40
C LEU A 313 -8.67 13.74 3.33
N PRO A 314 -7.61 13.47 2.57
CA PRO A 314 -6.42 14.33 2.52
C PRO A 314 -6.69 15.74 1.99
N TRP A 315 -7.83 15.97 1.36
CA TRP A 315 -8.27 17.29 0.86
C TRP A 315 -9.48 17.88 1.60
N GLY A 316 -10.06 17.14 2.56
CA GLY A 316 -11.24 17.59 3.32
C GLY A 316 -12.53 17.63 2.51
N VAL A 317 -13.57 18.20 3.12
CA VAL A 317 -14.91 18.33 2.51
C VAL A 317 -14.86 19.27 1.30
N GLY A 318 -15.38 18.81 0.16
CA GLY A 318 -15.47 19.63 -1.07
C GLY A 318 -14.14 19.84 -1.80
N GLY A 319 -13.05 19.30 -1.28
CA GLY A 319 -11.76 19.31 -1.98
C GLY A 319 -11.64 18.19 -3.01
N SER A 320 -10.51 18.17 -3.70
CA SER A 320 -10.18 17.16 -4.72
C SER A 320 -8.68 16.90 -4.78
N ILE A 321 -8.30 15.91 -5.56
CA ILE A 321 -6.89 15.62 -5.89
C ILE A 321 -6.11 16.85 -6.38
N ASP A 322 -6.80 17.83 -6.97
CA ASP A 322 -6.16 19.04 -7.50
C ASP A 322 -5.59 19.95 -6.41
N SER A 323 -6.09 19.84 -5.18
CA SER A 323 -5.59 20.59 -4.03
C SER A 323 -4.34 19.97 -3.38
N LEU A 324 -3.97 18.75 -3.77
CA LEU A 324 -2.83 18.05 -3.18
C LEU A 324 -1.50 18.48 -3.79
N LYS A 325 -0.51 18.71 -2.93
CA LYS A 325 0.88 18.87 -3.33
C LYS A 325 1.53 17.48 -3.38
N LEU A 326 1.79 17.01 -4.60
CA LEU A 326 2.48 15.76 -4.85
C LEU A 326 3.96 16.04 -5.13
N PHE A 327 4.81 15.07 -4.81
CA PHE A 327 6.25 15.19 -5.06
C PHE A 327 6.64 14.96 -6.53
N ASP A 328 7.71 15.63 -6.95
CA ASP A 328 8.48 15.23 -8.14
C ASP A 328 9.36 14.03 -7.77
N TRP A 329 8.83 12.84 -8.05
CA TRP A 329 9.51 11.59 -7.73
C TRP A 329 10.80 11.38 -8.52
N SER A 330 10.95 11.94 -9.71
CA SER A 330 12.16 11.83 -10.51
C SER A 330 13.34 12.50 -9.79
N ARG A 331 13.10 13.71 -9.29
CA ARG A 331 14.07 14.47 -8.50
C ARG A 331 14.44 13.78 -7.18
N ILE A 332 13.45 13.27 -6.46
CA ILE A 332 13.67 12.59 -5.19
C ILE A 332 14.43 11.27 -5.40
N ASN A 333 14.02 10.47 -6.37
CA ASN A 333 14.64 9.17 -6.63
C ASN A 333 16.07 9.28 -7.15
N ALA A 334 16.41 10.34 -7.90
CA ALA A 334 17.78 10.62 -8.32
C ALA A 334 18.76 10.80 -7.13
N ARG A 335 18.24 11.21 -5.96
CA ARG A 335 19.03 11.46 -4.75
C ARG A 335 18.82 10.42 -3.64
N ARG A 336 17.97 9.43 -3.86
CA ARG A 336 17.54 8.47 -2.81
C ARG A 336 18.72 7.74 -2.17
N ALA A 337 19.66 7.22 -2.95
CA ALA A 337 20.81 6.49 -2.44
C ALA A 337 21.71 7.40 -1.58
N ASP A 338 22.02 8.61 -2.08
CA ASP A 338 22.85 9.58 -1.36
C ASP A 338 22.21 9.98 -0.03
N VAL A 339 20.89 10.32 -0.06
CA VAL A 339 20.14 10.71 1.13
C VAL A 339 20.10 9.56 2.17
N THR A 340 19.92 8.32 1.72
CA THR A 340 19.95 7.16 2.61
C THR A 340 21.33 6.96 3.25
N ASN A 341 22.39 7.05 2.46
CA ASN A 341 23.75 6.90 2.96
C ASN A 341 24.14 8.03 3.93
N ASP A 342 23.76 9.26 3.60
CA ASP A 342 24.01 10.42 4.46
C ASP A 342 23.23 10.35 5.78
N TRP A 343 21.97 9.92 5.72
CA TRP A 343 21.17 9.66 6.93
C TRP A 343 21.83 8.63 7.83
N ASN A 344 22.22 7.48 7.28
CA ASN A 344 22.87 6.41 8.07
C ASN A 344 24.16 6.87 8.73
N ARG A 345 24.93 7.73 8.04
CA ARG A 345 26.21 8.24 8.55
C ARG A 345 26.05 9.40 9.53
N GLN A 346 25.11 10.33 9.27
CA GLN A 346 25.04 11.61 9.96
C GLN A 346 23.92 11.69 11.00
N VAL A 347 22.87 10.90 10.86
CA VAL A 347 21.73 10.88 11.79
C VAL A 347 21.83 9.68 12.72
N THR A 348 21.75 8.45 12.20
CA THR A 348 21.72 7.25 13.03
C THR A 348 23.10 6.75 13.46
N GLY A 349 24.17 7.01 12.72
CA GLY A 349 25.54 6.62 13.06
C GLY A 349 26.18 7.44 14.19
N LYS A 350 25.48 8.46 14.71
CA LYS A 350 25.93 9.31 15.83
C LYS A 350 25.20 9.02 17.13
N GLN A 351 24.26 8.07 17.13
CA GLN A 351 23.49 7.66 18.32
C GLN A 351 24.16 6.50 19.06
#